data_17971194bc8cb9d3c332d4f667697a24
#
_entry.id   17971194bc8cb9d3c332d4f667697a24
#
_cell.length_a   1.000
_cell.length_b   1.000
_cell.length_c   1.000
_cell.angle_alpha   90.00
_cell.angle_beta   90.00
_cell.angle_gamma   90.00
#
_symmetry.space_group_name_H-M   'P 1'
#
loop_
_entity.id
_entity.type
_entity.pdbx_description
1 polymer ?
#
loop_
_entity_poly.entity_id
_entity_poly.type
_entity_poly.pdbx_seq_one_letter_code
_entity_poly.pdbx_strand_id
1 'polypeptide(L)'
;MRWAAFQTPRGRAIGWALAIGILTLTITGWAVAIVSATDWFGRSFAIDYGIYMNALDRWQAGGGWYQDRQLHGPYPIALGDVLYPPILIYLLFPFRYLCPWLWTLIPAAIIGAVVWRHRPGPWTWVGIALCLAWPYSPAKFVFGNPVIWCTAAVALGTLWWWPSALAVIKPTIIPFALIGMRDRRWWLVIVALGIASIPFLADTLIYPRVLLDAQTNPIDGRGGPFYSITEFPLVAIPILAWLGTRLGVGKPNAEAIQGLIETRASL
;
A
#
# COMPACT_ATOMS: atom_id res chain seq x y z
N MET A 1 -0.62 -26.93 -15.74
CA MET A 1 0.44 -26.03 -16.20
C MET A 1 1.73 -26.38 -15.48
N ARG A 2 2.82 -26.67 -16.19
CA ARG A 2 4.08 -27.15 -15.58
C ARG A 2 4.89 -25.98 -15.03
N TRP A 3 4.70 -25.63 -13.78
CA TRP A 3 5.52 -24.66 -13.03
C TRP A 3 7.00 -25.07 -12.95
N ALA A 4 7.32 -26.33 -13.25
CA ALA A 4 8.67 -26.89 -13.24
C ALA A 4 9.66 -26.11 -14.14
N ALA A 5 9.22 -25.60 -15.29
CA ALA A 5 10.09 -24.83 -16.19
C ALA A 5 10.63 -23.53 -15.55
N PHE A 6 9.85 -22.89 -14.67
CA PHE A 6 10.25 -21.66 -13.96
C PHE A 6 11.20 -21.92 -12.80
N GLN A 7 11.32 -23.18 -12.35
CA GLN A 7 12.20 -23.59 -11.25
C GLN A 7 13.57 -24.05 -11.73
N THR A 8 13.77 -24.20 -13.04
CA THR A 8 15.09 -24.53 -13.59
C THR A 8 16.12 -23.42 -13.29
N PRO A 9 17.42 -23.72 -13.22
CA PRO A 9 18.46 -22.70 -13.03
C PRO A 9 18.37 -21.56 -14.06
N ARG A 10 18.09 -21.90 -15.33
CA ARG A 10 17.87 -20.91 -16.40
C ARG A 10 16.61 -20.08 -16.16
N GLY A 11 15.48 -20.70 -15.81
CA GLY A 11 14.23 -19.99 -15.51
C GLY A 11 14.40 -19.02 -14.33
N ARG A 12 15.14 -19.41 -13.30
CA ARG A 12 15.46 -18.52 -12.15
C ARG A 12 16.37 -17.37 -12.56
N ALA A 13 17.40 -17.61 -13.36
CA ALA A 13 18.30 -16.56 -13.86
C ALA A 13 17.52 -15.55 -14.70
N ILE A 14 16.64 -16.00 -15.60
CA ILE A 14 15.74 -15.13 -16.38
C ILE A 14 14.84 -14.31 -15.44
N GLY A 15 14.22 -14.94 -14.45
CA GLY A 15 13.36 -14.25 -13.48
C GLY A 15 14.11 -13.14 -12.74
N TRP A 16 15.34 -13.38 -12.28
CA TRP A 16 16.17 -12.36 -11.65
C TRP A 16 16.56 -11.25 -12.61
N ALA A 17 16.98 -11.59 -13.83
CA ALA A 17 17.34 -10.60 -14.84
C ALA A 17 16.17 -9.67 -15.17
N LEU A 18 14.97 -10.23 -15.33
CA LEU A 18 13.75 -9.45 -15.57
C LEU A 18 13.39 -8.56 -14.36
N ALA A 19 13.41 -9.12 -13.14
CA ALA A 19 13.08 -8.35 -11.94
C ALA A 19 14.07 -7.19 -11.75
N ILE A 20 15.37 -7.45 -11.87
CA ILE A 20 16.41 -6.41 -11.75
C ILE A 20 16.25 -5.38 -12.88
N GLY A 21 16.04 -5.82 -14.12
CA GLY A 21 15.85 -4.92 -15.26
C GLY A 21 14.66 -3.97 -15.06
N ILE A 22 13.49 -4.51 -14.66
CA ILE A 22 12.29 -3.71 -14.40
C ILE A 22 12.53 -2.73 -13.24
N LEU A 23 13.11 -3.19 -12.13
CA LEU A 23 13.40 -2.33 -10.97
C LEU A 23 14.39 -1.22 -11.34
N THR A 24 15.46 -1.54 -12.08
CA THR A 24 16.43 -0.54 -12.54
C THR A 24 15.77 0.52 -13.42
N LEU A 25 14.98 0.10 -14.41
CA LEU A 25 14.25 1.03 -15.28
C LEU A 25 13.28 1.89 -14.49
N THR A 26 12.56 1.30 -13.52
CA THR A 26 11.63 2.01 -12.65
C THR A 26 12.35 3.06 -11.81
N ILE A 27 13.42 2.68 -11.11
CA ILE A 27 14.20 3.58 -10.26
C ILE A 27 14.83 4.69 -11.09
N THR A 28 15.43 4.36 -12.23
CA THR A 28 16.03 5.35 -13.13
C THR A 28 14.99 6.31 -13.69
N GLY A 29 13.84 5.79 -14.15
CA GLY A 29 12.74 6.62 -14.64
C GLY A 29 12.24 7.60 -13.59
N TRP A 30 12.07 7.14 -12.34
CA TRP A 30 11.68 8.01 -11.24
C TRP A 30 12.77 8.99 -10.84
N ALA A 31 14.04 8.59 -10.82
CA ALA A 31 15.15 9.49 -10.55
C ALA A 31 15.23 10.61 -11.59
N VAL A 32 15.10 10.27 -12.88
CA VAL A 32 15.03 11.26 -13.96
C VAL A 32 13.82 12.17 -13.81
N ALA A 33 12.64 11.63 -13.54
CA ALA A 33 11.43 12.43 -13.32
C ALA A 33 11.57 13.40 -12.14
N ILE A 34 12.19 12.96 -11.05
CA ILE A 34 12.44 13.80 -9.86
C ILE A 34 13.44 14.91 -10.20
N VAL A 35 14.55 14.59 -10.87
CA VAL A 35 15.61 15.57 -11.20
C VAL A 35 15.14 16.55 -12.25
N SER A 36 14.43 16.10 -13.30
CA SER A 36 13.92 16.98 -14.36
C SER A 36 12.76 17.86 -13.92
N ALA A 37 12.08 17.50 -12.84
CA ALA A 37 10.91 18.19 -12.30
C ALA A 37 11.20 18.76 -10.90
N THR A 38 12.38 19.38 -10.70
CA THR A 38 12.80 19.91 -9.39
C THR A 38 11.76 20.81 -8.74
N ASP A 39 11.11 21.68 -9.50
CA ASP A 39 10.01 22.51 -9.01
C ASP A 39 8.75 21.69 -8.70
N TRP A 40 8.48 20.65 -9.48
CA TRP A 40 7.32 19.78 -9.26
C TRP A 40 7.51 18.91 -8.01
N PHE A 41 8.68 18.30 -7.83
CA PHE A 41 8.95 17.44 -6.66
C PHE A 41 8.90 18.24 -5.36
N GLY A 42 9.52 19.41 -5.33
CA GLY A 42 9.49 20.28 -4.16
C GLY A 42 8.08 20.74 -3.77
N ARG A 43 7.18 20.94 -4.75
CA ARG A 43 5.79 21.31 -4.53
C ARG A 43 4.86 20.13 -4.25
N SER A 44 5.19 18.96 -4.75
CA SER A 44 4.31 17.78 -4.70
C SER A 44 4.71 16.78 -3.63
N PHE A 45 5.94 16.87 -3.07
CA PHE A 45 6.36 15.99 -1.99
C PHE A 45 5.45 16.14 -0.78
N ALA A 46 4.92 15.02 -0.31
CA ALA A 46 4.04 14.95 0.85
C ALA A 46 2.75 15.81 0.73
N ILE A 47 2.27 16.09 -0.49
CA ILE A 47 1.09 16.92 -0.72
C ILE A 47 -0.16 16.30 -0.06
N ASP A 48 -0.35 14.97 -0.19
CA ASP A 48 -1.47 14.29 0.44
C ASP A 48 -1.35 14.34 1.97
N TYR A 49 -0.13 14.13 2.50
CA TYR A 49 0.13 14.31 3.93
C TYR A 49 -0.24 15.72 4.40
N GLY A 50 0.15 16.76 3.65
CA GLY A 50 -0.22 18.15 3.93
C GLY A 50 -1.72 18.39 3.95
N ILE A 51 -2.47 17.78 3.02
CA ILE A 51 -3.94 17.85 2.98
C ILE A 51 -4.54 17.31 4.28
N TYR A 52 -4.07 16.15 4.75
CA TYR A 52 -4.58 15.54 5.98
C TYR A 52 -4.13 16.29 7.24
N MET A 53 -2.93 16.87 7.23
CA MET A 53 -2.50 17.76 8.34
C MET A 53 -3.37 19.01 8.42
N ASN A 54 -3.68 19.63 7.29
CA ASN A 54 -4.59 20.78 7.24
C ASN A 54 -6.02 20.40 7.72
N ALA A 55 -6.48 19.19 7.42
CA ALA A 55 -7.76 18.69 7.94
C ALA A 55 -7.71 18.48 9.46
N LEU A 56 -6.59 17.96 9.97
CA LEU A 56 -6.36 17.81 11.41
C LEU A 56 -6.37 19.19 12.12
N ASP A 57 -5.69 20.18 11.55
CA ASP A 57 -5.64 21.54 12.11
C ASP A 57 -7.03 22.20 12.10
N ARG A 58 -7.78 22.05 11.01
CA ARG A 58 -9.16 22.53 10.90
C ARG A 58 -10.05 21.90 11.96
N TRP A 59 -9.97 20.58 12.11
CA TRP A 59 -10.76 19.85 13.09
C TRP A 59 -10.41 20.29 14.53
N GLN A 60 -9.13 20.46 14.86
CA GLN A 60 -8.69 20.95 16.16
C GLN A 60 -9.15 22.39 16.47
N ALA A 61 -9.31 23.21 15.43
CA ALA A 61 -9.85 24.56 15.54
C ALA A 61 -11.38 24.60 15.69
N GLY A 62 -12.04 23.44 15.84
CA GLY A 62 -13.50 23.32 15.96
C GLY A 62 -14.24 23.31 14.63
N GLY A 63 -13.56 23.20 13.51
CA GLY A 63 -14.14 22.97 12.19
C GLY A 63 -14.38 21.47 11.90
N GLY A 64 -15.05 21.18 10.77
CA GLY A 64 -15.31 19.81 10.32
C GLY A 64 -14.05 19.09 9.80
N TRP A 65 -14.04 17.76 9.83
CA TRP A 65 -13.01 16.94 9.19
C TRP A 65 -13.04 17.10 7.67
N TYR A 66 -14.24 17.08 7.08
CA TYR A 66 -14.46 17.31 5.66
C TYR A 66 -14.63 18.80 5.34
N GLN A 67 -14.39 19.18 4.10
CA GLN A 67 -14.71 20.53 3.62
C GLN A 67 -16.21 20.65 3.37
N ASP A 68 -16.79 21.85 3.56
CA ASP A 68 -18.22 22.08 3.40
C ASP A 68 -18.78 21.60 2.05
N ARG A 69 -18.02 21.78 0.97
CA ARG A 69 -18.42 21.31 -0.36
C ARG A 69 -18.56 19.80 -0.46
N GLN A 70 -17.86 19.02 0.39
CA GLN A 70 -17.94 17.56 0.43
C GLN A 70 -19.20 17.07 1.16
N LEU A 71 -19.89 17.97 1.89
CA LEU A 71 -21.04 17.65 2.71
C LEU A 71 -22.39 17.91 2.01
N HIS A 72 -22.39 18.64 0.89
CA HIS A 72 -23.61 19.16 0.26
C HIS A 72 -24.00 18.48 -1.07
N GLY A 73 -23.64 17.22 -1.26
CA GLY A 73 -24.01 16.42 -2.42
C GLY A 73 -22.85 16.19 -3.40
N PRO A 74 -23.14 15.79 -4.65
CA PRO A 74 -22.12 15.43 -5.60
C PRO A 74 -21.11 16.56 -5.82
N TYR A 75 -19.82 16.24 -5.68
CA TYR A 75 -18.73 17.20 -5.84
C TYR A 75 -17.58 16.62 -6.68
N PRO A 76 -16.94 17.41 -7.54
CA PRO A 76 -15.73 16.99 -8.23
C PRO A 76 -14.59 16.91 -7.23
N ILE A 77 -13.83 15.82 -7.27
CA ILE A 77 -12.64 15.67 -6.43
C ILE A 77 -11.63 16.74 -6.82
N ALA A 78 -11.17 17.50 -5.84
CA ALA A 78 -10.16 18.53 -6.03
C ALA A 78 -9.05 18.42 -5.00
N LEU A 79 -7.98 19.17 -5.24
CA LEU A 79 -6.87 19.26 -4.30
C LEU A 79 -7.37 19.81 -2.96
N GLY A 80 -7.06 19.11 -1.87
CA GLY A 80 -7.50 19.46 -0.52
C GLY A 80 -8.69 18.66 0.00
N ASP A 81 -9.31 17.80 -0.83
CA ASP A 81 -10.38 16.91 -0.36
C ASP A 81 -9.86 15.76 0.49
N VAL A 82 -10.60 15.50 1.55
CA VAL A 82 -10.34 14.40 2.48
C VAL A 82 -11.18 13.20 2.09
N LEU A 83 -10.53 12.08 1.75
CA LEU A 83 -11.16 10.84 1.30
C LEU A 83 -10.91 9.66 2.26
N TYR A 84 -10.58 9.94 3.50
CA TYR A 84 -10.40 8.97 4.58
C TYR A 84 -11.31 9.31 5.76
N PRO A 85 -11.70 8.32 6.56
CA PRO A 85 -12.52 8.57 7.76
C PRO A 85 -11.71 9.32 8.82
N PRO A 86 -12.39 10.05 9.72
CA PRO A 86 -11.74 10.90 10.74
C PRO A 86 -10.90 10.11 11.75
N ILE A 87 -11.11 8.81 11.90
CA ILE A 87 -10.25 7.95 12.73
C ILE A 87 -8.75 8.02 12.33
N LEU A 88 -8.44 8.45 11.10
CA LEU A 88 -7.07 8.71 10.64
C LEU A 88 -6.35 9.75 11.52
N ILE A 89 -7.07 10.62 12.23
CA ILE A 89 -6.54 11.60 13.17
C ILE A 89 -5.58 10.97 14.18
N TYR A 90 -5.92 9.79 14.71
CA TYR A 90 -5.04 9.11 15.68
C TYR A 90 -3.69 8.71 15.08
N LEU A 91 -3.66 8.37 13.80
CA LEU A 91 -2.41 8.08 13.11
C LEU A 91 -1.65 9.36 12.76
N LEU A 92 -2.34 10.42 12.37
CA LEU A 92 -1.74 11.69 11.96
C LEU A 92 -1.17 12.49 13.13
N PHE A 93 -1.84 12.46 14.28
CA PHE A 93 -1.51 13.31 15.42
C PHE A 93 -0.04 13.26 15.86
N PRO A 94 0.59 12.08 16.01
CA PRO A 94 2.01 12.00 16.35
C PRO A 94 2.92 12.66 15.31
N PHE A 95 2.54 12.55 14.03
CA PHE A 95 3.36 13.05 12.92
C PHE A 95 3.32 14.58 12.78
N ARG A 96 2.39 15.25 13.47
CA ARG A 96 2.40 16.73 13.55
C ARG A 96 3.71 17.27 14.10
N TYR A 97 4.34 16.54 15.00
CA TYR A 97 5.57 16.92 15.71
C TYR A 97 6.81 16.25 15.12
N LEU A 98 6.65 15.41 14.11
CA LEU A 98 7.72 14.65 13.49
C LEU A 98 8.01 15.16 12.08
N CYS A 99 9.19 14.84 11.59
CA CYS A 99 9.57 15.14 10.23
C CYS A 99 8.62 14.43 9.22
N PRO A 100 8.06 15.13 8.21
CA PRO A 100 7.18 14.57 7.20
C PRO A 100 7.75 13.33 6.48
N TRP A 101 9.06 13.23 6.35
CA TRP A 101 9.72 12.06 5.78
C TRP A 101 9.41 10.77 6.53
N LEU A 102 9.25 10.84 7.86
CA LEU A 102 8.94 9.66 8.67
C LEU A 102 7.57 9.09 8.33
N TRP A 103 6.62 9.94 7.92
CA TRP A 103 5.31 9.51 7.44
C TRP A 103 5.39 8.51 6.28
N THR A 104 6.37 8.69 5.40
CA THR A 104 6.57 7.83 4.23
C THR A 104 7.59 6.72 4.50
N LEU A 105 8.69 7.02 5.20
CA LEU A 105 9.77 6.06 5.41
C LEU A 105 9.37 4.91 6.34
N ILE A 106 8.58 5.16 7.40
CA ILE A 106 8.17 4.10 8.33
C ILE A 106 7.35 3.03 7.62
N PRO A 107 6.24 3.34 6.92
CA PRO A 107 5.48 2.31 6.23
C PRO A 107 6.28 1.67 5.08
N ALA A 108 7.14 2.41 4.37
CA ALA A 108 8.03 1.84 3.37
C ALA A 108 9.00 0.80 3.97
N ALA A 109 9.60 1.11 5.12
CA ALA A 109 10.48 0.20 5.83
C ALA A 109 9.72 -1.06 6.31
N ILE A 110 8.50 -0.91 6.83
CA ILE A 110 7.66 -2.03 7.25
C ILE A 110 7.37 -2.94 6.05
N ILE A 111 6.90 -2.37 4.93
CA ILE A 111 6.60 -3.13 3.72
C ILE A 111 7.84 -3.87 3.22
N GLY A 112 8.97 -3.16 3.11
CA GLY A 112 10.25 -3.73 2.66
C GLY A 112 10.74 -4.85 3.57
N ALA A 113 10.69 -4.66 4.89
CA ALA A 113 11.11 -5.67 5.87
C ALA A 113 10.23 -6.93 5.80
N VAL A 114 8.91 -6.77 5.63
CA VAL A 114 7.98 -7.90 5.50
C VAL A 114 8.21 -8.64 4.18
N VAL A 115 8.36 -7.94 3.06
CA VAL A 115 8.69 -8.55 1.77
C VAL A 115 10.01 -9.31 1.87
N TRP A 116 11.04 -8.70 2.46
CA TRP A 116 12.33 -9.34 2.69
C TRP A 116 12.22 -10.61 3.54
N ARG A 117 11.41 -10.58 4.60
CA ARG A 117 11.19 -11.74 5.49
C ARG A 117 10.51 -12.90 4.77
N HIS A 118 9.65 -12.65 3.80
CA HIS A 118 9.02 -13.69 2.99
C HIS A 118 9.99 -14.35 2.01
N ARG A 119 11.15 -13.75 1.70
CA ARG A 119 12.15 -14.28 0.78
C ARG A 119 11.53 -14.76 -0.53
N PRO A 120 10.82 -13.90 -1.27
CA PRO A 120 10.13 -14.30 -2.49
C PRO A 120 11.12 -14.78 -3.55
N GLY A 121 10.70 -15.75 -4.35
CA GLY A 121 11.49 -16.26 -5.45
C GLY A 121 11.56 -15.27 -6.63
N PRO A 122 12.43 -15.53 -7.62
CA PRO A 122 12.71 -14.60 -8.72
C PRO A 122 11.46 -14.14 -9.48
N TRP A 123 10.55 -15.05 -9.79
CA TRP A 123 9.31 -14.73 -10.51
C TRP A 123 8.32 -13.94 -9.67
N THR A 124 8.31 -14.14 -8.38
CA THR A 124 7.53 -13.29 -7.46
C THR A 124 8.12 -11.88 -7.45
N TRP A 125 9.45 -11.74 -7.51
CA TRP A 125 10.10 -10.45 -7.65
C TRP A 125 9.77 -9.75 -8.97
N VAL A 126 9.57 -10.49 -10.08
CA VAL A 126 9.04 -9.88 -11.32
C VAL A 126 7.67 -9.27 -11.08
N GLY A 127 6.76 -10.00 -10.43
CA GLY A 127 5.43 -9.47 -10.08
C GLY A 127 5.50 -8.23 -9.18
N ILE A 128 6.37 -8.25 -8.15
CA ILE A 128 6.61 -7.11 -7.26
C ILE A 128 7.17 -5.91 -8.05
N ALA A 129 8.15 -6.17 -8.93
CA ALA A 129 8.76 -5.14 -9.76
C ALA A 129 7.74 -4.47 -10.70
N LEU A 130 6.84 -5.27 -11.30
CA LEU A 130 5.73 -4.73 -12.11
C LEU A 130 4.75 -3.89 -11.28
N CYS A 131 4.44 -4.31 -10.04
CA CYS A 131 3.62 -3.51 -9.14
C CYS A 131 4.30 -2.18 -8.77
N LEU A 132 5.61 -2.18 -8.56
CA LEU A 132 6.38 -0.95 -8.32
C LEU A 132 6.55 -0.09 -9.57
N ALA A 133 6.62 -0.70 -10.76
CA ALA A 133 6.66 0.00 -12.03
C ALA A 133 5.32 0.67 -12.40
N TRP A 134 4.22 0.27 -11.74
CA TRP A 134 2.95 0.95 -11.89
C TRP A 134 3.07 2.41 -11.41
N PRO A 135 2.80 3.41 -12.28
CA PRO A 135 3.14 4.82 -11.99
C PRO A 135 2.57 5.35 -10.69
N TYR A 136 1.39 4.86 -10.29
CA TYR A 136 0.73 5.30 -9.06
C TYR A 136 1.34 4.70 -7.79
N SER A 137 2.07 3.59 -7.86
CA SER A 137 2.68 2.97 -6.68
C SER A 137 3.75 3.85 -6.04
N PRO A 138 4.82 4.27 -6.75
CA PRO A 138 5.79 5.19 -6.17
C PRO A 138 5.21 6.60 -5.92
N ALA A 139 4.25 7.05 -6.75
CA ALA A 139 3.58 8.34 -6.52
C ALA A 139 2.89 8.41 -5.14
N LYS A 140 2.33 7.29 -4.63
CA LYS A 140 1.74 7.27 -3.28
C LYS A 140 2.76 7.53 -2.18
N PHE A 141 4.01 7.08 -2.35
CA PHE A 141 5.09 7.40 -1.41
C PHE A 141 5.52 8.86 -1.51
N VAL A 142 5.68 9.37 -2.74
CA VAL A 142 6.07 10.77 -2.98
C VAL A 142 5.03 11.72 -2.43
N PHE A 143 3.75 11.47 -2.66
CA PHE A 143 2.66 12.33 -2.18
C PHE A 143 2.34 12.12 -0.70
N GLY A 144 2.88 11.08 -0.06
CA GLY A 144 2.57 10.78 1.33
C GLY A 144 1.12 10.34 1.54
N ASN A 145 0.56 9.60 0.58
CA ASN A 145 -0.83 9.15 0.66
C ASN A 145 -1.02 8.12 1.79
N PRO A 146 -2.06 8.24 2.64
CA PRO A 146 -2.29 7.30 3.74
C PRO A 146 -2.43 5.83 3.34
N VAL A 147 -2.66 5.51 2.07
CA VAL A 147 -2.70 4.12 1.59
C VAL A 147 -1.40 3.35 1.85
N ILE A 148 -0.25 4.04 1.96
CA ILE A 148 1.01 3.40 2.31
C ILE A 148 0.96 2.77 3.71
N TRP A 149 0.25 3.38 4.66
CA TRP A 149 0.01 2.83 6.00
C TRP A 149 -0.96 1.65 5.97
N CYS A 150 -2.00 1.73 5.16
CA CYS A 150 -2.89 0.59 4.91
C CYS A 150 -2.12 -0.58 4.29
N THR A 151 -1.23 -0.30 3.34
CA THR A 151 -0.34 -1.33 2.74
C THR A 151 0.60 -1.94 3.77
N ALA A 152 1.17 -1.12 4.67
CA ALA A 152 1.99 -1.62 5.78
C ALA A 152 1.18 -2.50 6.74
N ALA A 153 -0.08 -2.14 7.04
CA ALA A 153 -0.99 -2.95 7.84
C ALA A 153 -1.29 -4.31 7.17
N VAL A 154 -1.55 -4.31 5.86
CA VAL A 154 -1.71 -5.55 5.07
C VAL A 154 -0.41 -6.37 5.09
N ALA A 155 0.75 -5.72 4.93
CA ALA A 155 2.04 -6.40 5.00
C ALA A 155 2.23 -7.10 6.34
N LEU A 156 2.02 -6.41 7.47
CA LEU A 156 2.05 -7.00 8.80
C LEU A 156 0.99 -8.09 8.95
N GLY A 157 -0.16 -7.93 8.31
CA GLY A 157 -1.22 -8.93 8.25
C GLY A 157 -0.79 -10.24 7.60
N THR A 158 0.17 -10.24 6.70
CA THR A 158 0.73 -11.48 6.12
C THR A 158 1.58 -12.27 7.12
N LEU A 159 2.03 -11.64 8.21
CA LEU A 159 2.79 -12.27 9.29
C LEU A 159 1.91 -12.67 10.47
N TRP A 160 1.02 -11.78 10.92
CA TRP A 160 0.27 -11.91 12.17
C TRP A 160 -1.25 -11.88 12.00
N TRP A 161 -1.76 -11.80 10.77
CA TRP A 161 -3.17 -11.79 10.37
C TRP A 161 -3.95 -10.53 10.81
N TRP A 162 -4.02 -10.26 12.13
CA TRP A 162 -4.86 -9.21 12.70
C TRP A 162 -4.53 -7.78 12.25
N PRO A 163 -3.27 -7.37 11.95
CA PRO A 163 -2.99 -5.98 11.56
C PRO A 163 -3.68 -5.57 10.25
N SER A 164 -4.00 -6.55 9.39
CA SER A 164 -4.72 -6.25 8.15
C SER A 164 -6.08 -5.59 8.38
N ALA A 165 -6.68 -5.75 9.58
CA ALA A 165 -7.93 -5.09 9.96
C ALA A 165 -7.82 -3.55 9.88
N LEU A 166 -6.63 -2.98 10.13
CA LEU A 166 -6.42 -1.53 10.04
C LEU A 166 -6.61 -0.99 8.62
N ALA A 167 -6.50 -1.84 7.60
CA ALA A 167 -6.70 -1.42 6.21
C ALA A 167 -8.19 -1.22 5.83
N VAL A 168 -9.15 -1.63 6.69
CA VAL A 168 -10.59 -1.41 6.42
C VAL A 168 -10.97 0.06 6.42
N ILE A 169 -10.14 0.95 7.00
CA ILE A 169 -10.35 2.40 6.95
C ILE A 169 -10.38 2.93 5.50
N LYS A 170 -9.87 2.15 4.54
CA LYS A 170 -9.94 2.48 3.12
C LYS A 170 -10.78 1.46 2.35
N PRO A 171 -12.01 1.80 1.97
CA PRO A 171 -12.95 0.86 1.35
C PRO A 171 -12.42 0.20 0.07
N THR A 172 -11.66 0.93 -0.75
CA THR A 172 -11.12 0.41 -2.03
C THR A 172 -10.22 -0.81 -1.87
N ILE A 173 -9.60 -0.99 -0.70
CA ILE A 173 -8.66 -2.08 -0.45
C ILE A 173 -9.15 -3.10 0.58
N ILE A 174 -10.43 -3.04 0.99
CA ILE A 174 -11.03 -4.01 1.92
C ILE A 174 -10.75 -5.47 1.54
N PRO A 175 -10.77 -5.90 0.26
CA PRO A 175 -10.46 -7.28 -0.09
C PRO A 175 -9.11 -7.77 0.44
N PHE A 176 -8.12 -6.88 0.51
CA PHE A 176 -6.80 -7.20 1.08
C PHE A 176 -6.78 -7.22 2.61
N ALA A 177 -7.65 -6.43 3.25
CA ALA A 177 -7.81 -6.45 4.70
C ALA A 177 -8.38 -7.78 5.20
N LEU A 178 -9.23 -8.44 4.41
CA LEU A 178 -9.92 -9.67 4.78
C LEU A 178 -9.01 -10.90 4.94
N ILE A 179 -7.73 -10.81 4.56
CA ILE A 179 -6.77 -11.92 4.74
C ILE A 179 -6.69 -12.40 6.19
N GLY A 180 -6.96 -11.52 7.15
CA GLY A 180 -6.92 -11.79 8.59
C GLY A 180 -8.26 -12.15 9.23
N MET A 181 -9.38 -12.16 8.49
CA MET A 181 -10.73 -12.26 9.07
C MET A 181 -11.01 -13.55 9.86
N ARG A 182 -10.17 -14.60 9.69
CA ARG A 182 -10.26 -15.85 10.45
C ARG A 182 -9.63 -15.76 11.86
N ASP A 183 -8.82 -14.73 12.12
CA ASP A 183 -8.22 -14.49 13.43
C ASP A 183 -9.20 -13.69 14.30
N ARG A 184 -9.46 -14.16 15.54
CA ARG A 184 -10.30 -13.43 16.49
C ARG A 184 -9.77 -12.04 16.79
N ARG A 185 -8.47 -11.85 16.80
CA ARG A 185 -7.83 -10.55 17.03
C ARG A 185 -8.17 -9.55 15.93
N TRP A 186 -8.38 -10.02 14.71
CA TRP A 186 -8.82 -9.17 13.61
C TRP A 186 -10.16 -8.49 13.94
N TRP A 187 -11.13 -9.24 14.45
CA TRP A 187 -12.42 -8.71 14.87
C TRP A 187 -12.32 -7.80 16.09
N LEU A 188 -11.40 -8.08 17.04
CA LEU A 188 -11.13 -7.18 18.16
C LEU A 188 -10.60 -5.83 17.66
N VAL A 189 -9.75 -5.81 16.63
CA VAL A 189 -9.29 -4.56 16.01
C VAL A 189 -10.45 -3.82 15.34
N ILE A 190 -11.35 -4.50 14.63
CA ILE A 190 -12.54 -3.87 14.05
C ILE A 190 -13.42 -3.21 15.13
N VAL A 191 -13.66 -3.93 16.22
CA VAL A 191 -14.43 -3.38 17.36
C VAL A 191 -13.69 -2.18 17.96
N ALA A 192 -12.39 -2.28 18.16
CA ALA A 192 -11.57 -1.18 18.68
C ALA A 192 -11.60 0.04 17.76
N LEU A 193 -11.53 -0.14 16.44
CA LEU A 193 -11.69 0.94 15.46
C LEU A 193 -13.08 1.58 15.56
N GLY A 194 -14.15 0.77 15.71
CA GLY A 194 -15.51 1.27 15.95
C GLY A 194 -15.59 2.14 17.20
N ILE A 195 -15.07 1.65 18.33
CA ILE A 195 -15.05 2.39 19.60
C ILE A 195 -14.21 3.67 19.46
N ALA A 196 -13.04 3.59 18.84
CA ALA A 196 -12.17 4.74 18.62
C ALA A 196 -12.79 5.79 17.66
N SER A 197 -13.79 5.40 16.86
CA SER A 197 -14.52 6.32 15.98
C SER A 197 -15.63 7.09 16.71
N ILE A 198 -15.98 6.72 17.94
CA ILE A 198 -17.08 7.37 18.70
C ILE A 198 -16.87 8.89 18.87
N PRO A 199 -15.67 9.40 19.19
CA PRO A 199 -15.44 10.85 19.31
C PRO A 199 -15.69 11.62 17.99
N PHE A 200 -15.69 10.92 16.86
CA PHE A 200 -15.87 11.46 15.51
C PHE A 200 -17.16 10.94 14.86
N LEU A 201 -18.16 10.55 15.67
CA LEU A 201 -19.30 9.78 15.18
C LEU A 201 -20.04 10.51 14.06
N ALA A 202 -20.26 11.83 14.19
CA ALA A 202 -20.94 12.63 13.19
C ALA A 202 -20.22 12.56 11.83
N ASP A 203 -18.92 12.84 11.80
CA ASP A 203 -18.10 12.80 10.58
C ASP A 203 -17.95 11.36 10.06
N THR A 204 -17.91 10.37 10.96
CA THR A 204 -17.81 8.94 10.58
C THR A 204 -19.07 8.44 9.88
N LEU A 205 -20.26 8.87 10.36
CA LEU A 205 -21.52 8.52 9.74
C LEU A 205 -21.74 9.19 8.37
N ILE A 206 -21.17 10.36 8.17
CA ILE A 206 -21.22 11.08 6.88
C ILE A 206 -20.20 10.51 5.88
N TYR A 207 -19.12 9.88 6.34
CA TYR A 207 -18.04 9.38 5.48
C TYR A 207 -18.48 8.55 4.26
N PRO A 208 -19.40 7.56 4.39
CA PRO A 208 -19.86 6.82 3.21
C PRO A 208 -20.50 7.72 2.16
N ARG A 209 -21.26 8.73 2.58
CA ARG A 209 -21.85 9.71 1.68
C ARG A 209 -20.80 10.56 1.00
N VAL A 210 -19.81 11.07 1.73
CA VAL A 210 -18.68 11.83 1.17
C VAL A 210 -17.98 11.02 0.05
N LEU A 211 -17.80 9.72 0.24
CA LEU A 211 -17.20 8.86 -0.79
C LEU A 211 -18.12 8.61 -1.99
N LEU A 212 -19.42 8.44 -1.77
CA LEU A 212 -20.40 8.19 -2.83
C LEU A 212 -20.64 9.44 -3.69
N ASP A 213 -20.63 10.61 -3.06
CA ASP A 213 -20.86 11.89 -3.71
C ASP A 213 -19.62 12.41 -4.45
N ALA A 214 -18.45 11.83 -4.18
CA ALA A 214 -17.21 12.16 -4.86
C ALA A 214 -17.24 11.69 -6.33
N GLN A 215 -17.22 12.65 -7.24
CA GLN A 215 -17.25 12.39 -8.67
C GLN A 215 -15.84 12.40 -9.27
N THR A 216 -15.66 11.63 -10.34
CA THR A 216 -14.44 11.71 -11.13
C THR A 216 -14.26 13.12 -11.68
N ASN A 217 -13.06 13.64 -11.56
CA ASN A 217 -12.68 14.79 -12.35
C ASN A 217 -12.59 14.35 -13.82
N PRO A 218 -13.42 14.89 -14.73
CA PRO A 218 -13.41 14.51 -16.15
C PRO A 218 -12.07 14.79 -16.84
N ILE A 219 -11.25 15.68 -16.28
CA ILE A 219 -9.89 15.98 -16.79
C ILE A 219 -8.90 14.85 -16.49
N ASP A 220 -9.06 14.15 -15.35
CA ASP A 220 -8.11 13.12 -14.92
C ASP A 220 -8.51 11.69 -15.32
N GLY A 221 -9.71 11.47 -15.83
CA GLY A 221 -10.23 10.15 -16.23
C GLY A 221 -10.25 9.11 -15.11
N ARG A 222 -10.05 9.53 -13.85
CA ARG A 222 -9.97 8.64 -12.69
C ARG A 222 -11.36 8.37 -12.16
N GLY A 223 -11.67 7.09 -11.95
CA GLY A 223 -12.89 6.67 -11.26
C GLY A 223 -12.97 7.26 -9.86
N GLY A 224 -14.18 7.46 -9.34
CA GLY A 224 -14.39 7.92 -7.99
C GLY A 224 -13.65 7.04 -6.96
N PRO A 225 -13.56 7.48 -5.69
CA PRO A 225 -12.75 6.82 -4.65
C PRO A 225 -13.04 5.33 -4.47
N PHE A 226 -14.27 4.89 -4.75
CA PHE A 226 -14.67 3.49 -4.67
C PHE A 226 -14.19 2.63 -5.84
N TYR A 227 -13.87 3.23 -6.98
CA TYR A 227 -13.55 2.51 -8.21
C TYR A 227 -12.07 2.63 -8.60
N SER A 228 -11.28 3.31 -7.79
CA SER A 228 -9.87 3.50 -8.09
C SER A 228 -9.07 2.22 -7.85
N ILE A 229 -8.78 1.50 -8.93
CA ILE A 229 -7.84 0.35 -8.91
C ILE A 229 -6.37 0.79 -8.85
N THR A 230 -6.10 2.08 -8.87
CA THR A 230 -4.73 2.63 -8.94
C THR A 230 -3.86 2.26 -7.74
N GLU A 231 -4.49 1.85 -6.63
CA GLU A 231 -3.82 1.48 -5.39
C GLU A 231 -3.55 -0.01 -5.26
N PHE A 232 -4.27 -0.84 -6.03
CA PHE A 232 -4.18 -2.30 -5.95
C PHE A 232 -2.76 -2.82 -6.17
N PRO A 233 -1.98 -2.36 -7.17
CA PRO A 233 -0.62 -2.84 -7.35
C PRO A 233 0.25 -2.63 -6.12
N LEU A 234 0.16 -1.47 -5.46
CA LEU A 234 0.93 -1.19 -4.25
C LEU A 234 0.57 -2.17 -3.12
N VAL A 235 -0.74 -2.34 -2.86
CA VAL A 235 -1.23 -3.22 -1.78
C VAL A 235 -1.00 -4.70 -2.11
N ALA A 236 -0.92 -5.06 -3.39
CA ALA A 236 -0.62 -6.42 -3.82
C ALA A 236 0.83 -6.85 -3.53
N ILE A 237 1.78 -5.92 -3.37
CA ILE A 237 3.20 -6.23 -3.14
C ILE A 237 3.42 -7.22 -1.99
N PRO A 238 2.98 -6.95 -0.75
CA PRO A 238 3.17 -7.88 0.35
C PRO A 238 2.38 -9.19 0.17
N ILE A 239 1.23 -9.16 -0.48
CA ILE A 239 0.44 -10.35 -0.78
C ILE A 239 1.18 -11.26 -1.78
N LEU A 240 1.76 -10.69 -2.83
CA LEU A 240 2.56 -11.45 -3.79
C LEU A 240 3.77 -12.09 -3.11
N ALA A 241 4.47 -11.35 -2.23
CA ALA A 241 5.58 -11.89 -1.47
C ALA A 241 5.15 -13.09 -0.61
N TRP A 242 4.04 -12.97 0.10
CA TRP A 242 3.45 -14.02 0.93
C TRP A 242 2.99 -15.22 0.12
N LEU A 243 2.23 -15.03 -0.96
CA LEU A 243 1.76 -16.11 -1.83
C LEU A 243 2.92 -16.83 -2.52
N GLY A 244 3.92 -16.09 -3.02
CA GLY A 244 5.09 -16.67 -3.67
C GLY A 244 5.85 -17.62 -2.75
N THR A 245 5.89 -17.32 -1.45
CA THR A 245 6.50 -18.20 -0.44
C THR A 245 5.66 -19.46 -0.20
N ARG A 246 4.34 -19.33 -0.14
CA ARG A 246 3.42 -20.45 0.13
C ARG A 246 3.29 -21.41 -1.06
N LEU A 247 3.28 -20.87 -2.26
CA LEU A 247 3.18 -21.65 -3.48
C LEU A 247 4.52 -22.32 -3.88
N GLY A 248 5.57 -22.11 -3.11
CA GLY A 248 6.90 -22.67 -3.40
C GLY A 248 7.55 -22.12 -4.67
N VAL A 249 7.04 -21.01 -5.19
CA VAL A 249 7.58 -20.35 -6.38
C VAL A 249 8.97 -19.84 -6.07
N GLY A 250 10.00 -20.63 -6.39
CA GLY A 250 11.41 -20.26 -6.22
C GLY A 250 12.16 -20.95 -5.08
N LYS A 251 11.54 -21.85 -4.31
CA LYS A 251 12.32 -22.72 -3.41
C LYS A 251 13.07 -23.76 -4.25
N PRO A 252 14.39 -23.94 -4.04
CA PRO A 252 15.09 -25.07 -4.65
C PRO A 252 14.41 -26.37 -4.16
N ASN A 253 14.17 -27.29 -5.10
CA ASN A 253 13.65 -28.61 -4.77
C ASN A 253 14.62 -29.25 -3.78
N ALA A 254 14.17 -29.60 -2.59
CA ALA A 254 15.01 -30.23 -1.57
C ALA A 254 15.64 -31.54 -2.13
N GLU A 255 14.92 -32.26 -2.98
CA GLU A 255 15.40 -33.44 -3.72
C GLU A 255 16.54 -33.12 -4.66
N ALA A 256 16.53 -31.96 -5.35
CA ALA A 256 17.61 -31.58 -6.24
C ALA A 256 18.90 -31.19 -5.48
N ILE A 257 18.75 -30.64 -4.28
CA ILE A 257 19.88 -30.34 -3.39
C ILE A 257 20.45 -31.65 -2.81
N GLN A 258 19.60 -32.57 -2.42
CA GLN A 258 20.00 -33.86 -1.88
C GLN A 258 20.71 -34.72 -2.92
N GLY A 259 20.21 -34.76 -4.16
CA GLY A 259 20.86 -35.42 -5.29
C GLY A 259 22.25 -34.81 -5.64
N LEU A 260 22.43 -33.49 -5.50
CA LEU A 260 23.71 -32.82 -5.69
C LEU A 260 24.70 -33.14 -4.56
N ILE A 261 24.21 -33.31 -3.32
CA ILE A 261 25.03 -33.69 -2.16
C ILE A 261 25.49 -35.15 -2.32
N GLU A 262 24.59 -36.04 -2.71
CA GLU A 262 24.89 -37.47 -2.93
C GLU A 262 25.87 -37.68 -4.08
N THR A 263 25.71 -36.92 -5.20
CA THR A 263 26.67 -36.98 -6.34
C THR A 263 28.05 -36.45 -5.95
N ARG A 264 28.14 -35.46 -5.05
CA ARG A 264 29.41 -34.95 -4.55
C ARG A 264 30.09 -35.86 -3.52
N ALA A 265 29.31 -36.67 -2.80
CA ALA A 265 29.87 -37.62 -1.84
C ALA A 265 30.35 -38.93 -2.49
N SER A 266 30.02 -39.15 -3.79
CA SER A 266 30.42 -40.29 -4.59
C SER A 266 31.63 -40.04 -5.52
N LEU A 267 32.17 -38.80 -5.53
CA LEU A 267 33.39 -38.40 -6.21
C LEU A 267 34.53 -38.23 -5.18
#